data_e2e8b9ce340f85a1503ef2236ba10680
#
_entry.id   e2e8b9ce340f85a1503ef2236ba10680
#
_cell.length_a   1.000
_cell.length_b   1.000
_cell.length_c   1.000
_cell.angle_alpha   90.00
_cell.angle_beta   90.00
_cell.angle_gamma   90.00
#
_symmetry.space_group_name_H-M   'P 1'
#
loop_
_entity.id
_entity.type
_entity.pdbx_description
1 polymer ?
#
loop_
_entity_poly.entity_id
_entity_poly.type
_entity_poly.pdbx_seq_one_letter_code
_entity_poly.pdbx_strand_id
1 'polypeptide(L)'
;MSSHHNDKATFLERLIFNNRPAVIVICLLVSLFLFWQATLIRPSTSFEKMIPLKHPFIEKMMEHRNDLANLGNTVRISVEAKDGDIFTKEYMETLRQINDEVFYISGVDRSGLKSLWSPSVRWTEVTEEGFAGGEVIPQSYNGSPQSLDQLRNNVLKSGQVGRLVANDFKSSIVDIPLLESYPDPQDQGKLLALDYRKFSHELEDKIRDKFETQNPNVKIHIVGFAKKVGDLIDGLVMVVLFFGVAFVITLILLLWFTNCLRSTIAVLSTTLVAVVWQLGLMHFFGFGLDPYSMLVPFLIFAIGIYHGLHKSNGIARRA
;
A
#
# COMPACT_ATOMS: atom_id res chain seq x y z
N MET A 1 -1.50 -67.42 1.84
CA MET A 1 -1.70 -66.83 0.50
C MET A 1 -1.03 -65.44 0.52
N SER A 2 0.23 -65.37 0.09
CA SER A 2 0.98 -64.14 -0.04
C SER A 2 0.70 -63.56 -1.44
N SER A 3 -0.05 -62.50 -1.54
CA SER A 3 -0.21 -61.74 -2.80
C SER A 3 1.08 -61.00 -3.07
N HIS A 4 1.89 -61.52 -3.98
CA HIS A 4 2.95 -60.74 -4.62
C HIS A 4 2.32 -59.56 -5.38
N HIS A 5 2.32 -58.42 -4.79
CA HIS A 5 2.07 -57.17 -5.52
C HIS A 5 3.28 -56.96 -6.43
N ASN A 6 3.07 -57.24 -7.69
CA ASN A 6 4.03 -57.02 -8.77
C ASN A 6 4.03 -55.50 -9.06
N ASP A 7 4.70 -54.73 -8.20
CA ASP A 7 4.91 -53.29 -8.40
C ASP A 7 5.85 -53.08 -9.58
N LYS A 8 5.27 -53.02 -10.78
CA LYS A 8 5.97 -52.50 -11.96
C LYS A 8 6.22 -51.04 -11.69
N ALA A 9 7.47 -50.71 -11.29
CA ALA A 9 7.90 -49.32 -11.12
C ALA A 9 7.44 -48.48 -12.32
N THR A 10 6.75 -47.41 -12.05
CA THR A 10 6.23 -46.49 -13.06
C THR A 10 7.38 -45.94 -13.91
N PHE A 11 7.17 -45.60 -15.16
CA PHE A 11 8.22 -45.04 -16.05
C PHE A 11 8.95 -43.88 -15.39
N LEU A 12 8.24 -42.99 -14.66
CA LEU A 12 8.79 -41.88 -13.90
C LEU A 12 9.71 -42.34 -12.77
N GLU A 13 9.35 -43.39 -12.05
CA GLU A 13 10.22 -43.92 -10.97
C GLU A 13 11.55 -44.44 -11.54
N ARG A 14 11.51 -45.19 -12.65
CA ARG A 14 12.74 -45.65 -13.30
C ARG A 14 13.59 -44.50 -13.82
N LEU A 15 13.01 -43.46 -14.40
CA LEU A 15 13.71 -42.29 -14.89
C LEU A 15 14.44 -41.56 -13.77
N ILE A 16 13.76 -41.35 -12.63
CA ILE A 16 14.29 -40.63 -11.47
C ILE A 16 15.37 -41.45 -10.75
N PHE A 17 15.08 -42.73 -10.44
CA PHE A 17 16.00 -43.52 -9.62
C PHE A 17 17.23 -44.03 -10.38
N ASN A 18 17.14 -44.23 -11.71
CA ASN A 18 18.30 -44.62 -12.52
C ASN A 18 19.23 -43.42 -12.84
N ASN A 19 18.70 -42.18 -12.83
CA ASN A 19 19.48 -40.98 -13.17
C ASN A 19 19.57 -40.01 -12.01
N ARG A 20 19.75 -40.50 -10.78
CA ARG A 20 19.80 -39.68 -9.55
C ARG A 20 20.66 -38.41 -9.65
N PRO A 21 21.95 -38.52 -10.15
CA PRO A 21 22.79 -37.34 -10.22
C PRO A 21 22.27 -36.31 -11.21
N ALA A 22 21.73 -36.73 -12.34
CA ALA A 22 21.15 -35.84 -13.33
C ALA A 22 19.92 -35.10 -12.77
N VAL A 23 19.04 -35.80 -12.05
CA VAL A 23 17.87 -35.20 -11.39
C VAL A 23 18.29 -34.17 -10.36
N ILE A 24 19.30 -34.46 -9.52
CA ILE A 24 19.83 -33.52 -8.54
C ILE A 24 20.39 -32.28 -9.22
N VAL A 25 21.17 -32.43 -10.27
CA VAL A 25 21.75 -31.29 -11.02
C VAL A 25 20.64 -30.43 -11.65
N ILE A 26 19.63 -31.05 -12.28
CA ILE A 26 18.50 -30.33 -12.87
C ILE A 26 17.74 -29.55 -11.77
N CYS A 27 17.41 -30.19 -10.64
CA CYS A 27 16.73 -29.50 -9.52
C CYS A 27 17.55 -28.34 -8.99
N LEU A 28 18.88 -28.49 -8.89
CA LEU A 28 19.77 -27.45 -8.45
C LEU A 28 19.80 -26.26 -9.43
N LEU A 29 19.90 -26.53 -10.73
CA LEU A 29 19.89 -25.49 -11.76
C LEU A 29 18.56 -24.73 -11.77
N VAL A 30 17.44 -25.45 -11.69
CA VAL A 30 16.10 -24.85 -11.58
C VAL A 30 15.99 -24.01 -10.32
N SER A 31 16.48 -24.50 -9.18
CA SER A 31 16.45 -23.76 -7.92
C SER A 31 17.31 -22.48 -7.99
N LEU A 32 18.47 -22.51 -8.60
CA LEU A 32 19.33 -21.35 -8.81
C LEU A 32 18.66 -20.33 -9.74
N PHE A 33 18.07 -20.79 -10.83
CA PHE A 33 17.32 -19.93 -11.76
C PHE A 33 16.13 -19.26 -11.05
N LEU A 34 15.32 -20.03 -10.33
CA LEU A 34 14.15 -19.48 -9.62
C LEU A 34 14.57 -18.61 -8.42
N PHE A 35 15.68 -18.90 -7.77
CA PHE A 35 16.25 -18.01 -6.77
C PHE A 35 16.62 -16.66 -7.36
N TRP A 36 17.30 -16.65 -8.50
CA TRP A 36 17.60 -15.41 -9.23
C TRP A 36 16.31 -14.64 -9.57
N GLN A 37 15.30 -15.32 -10.11
CA GLN A 37 14.00 -14.70 -10.39
C GLN A 37 13.33 -14.15 -9.13
N ALA A 38 13.41 -14.86 -8.01
CA ALA A 38 12.83 -14.41 -6.74
C ALA A 38 13.49 -13.11 -6.21
N THR A 39 14.79 -12.88 -6.48
CA THR A 39 15.46 -11.63 -6.10
C THR A 39 15.02 -10.43 -6.93
N LEU A 40 14.42 -10.65 -8.07
CA LEU A 40 13.92 -9.59 -8.96
C LEU A 40 12.46 -9.23 -8.68
N ILE A 41 11.78 -9.97 -7.80
CA ILE A 41 10.38 -9.70 -7.46
C ILE A 41 10.26 -8.32 -6.80
N ARG A 42 9.30 -7.55 -7.27
CA ARG A 42 9.03 -6.22 -6.72
C ARG A 42 7.62 -6.16 -6.15
N PRO A 43 7.40 -5.37 -5.09
CA PRO A 43 6.05 -5.09 -4.64
C PRO A 43 5.24 -4.49 -5.79
N SER A 44 4.10 -5.08 -6.07
CA SER A 44 3.19 -4.60 -7.11
C SER A 44 2.12 -3.75 -6.46
N THR A 45 2.31 -2.45 -6.46
CA THR A 45 1.47 -1.47 -5.77
C THR A 45 0.55 -0.71 -6.71
N SER A 46 0.47 -1.14 -7.98
CA SER A 46 -0.38 -0.48 -8.96
C SER A 46 -1.86 -0.70 -8.64
N PHE A 47 -2.60 0.40 -8.50
CA PHE A 47 -4.05 0.41 -8.37
C PHE A 47 -4.72 -0.38 -9.49
N GLU A 48 -4.20 -0.28 -10.71
CA GLU A 48 -4.73 -0.96 -11.89
C GLU A 48 -4.77 -2.48 -11.74
N LYS A 49 -3.78 -3.08 -11.06
CA LYS A 49 -3.73 -4.53 -10.83
C LYS A 49 -4.72 -5.02 -9.78
N MET A 50 -5.27 -4.11 -8.97
CA MET A 50 -6.25 -4.42 -7.94
C MET A 50 -7.70 -4.27 -8.42
N ILE A 51 -7.90 -3.72 -9.63
CA ILE A 51 -9.22 -3.53 -10.24
C ILE A 51 -9.45 -4.55 -11.35
N PRO A 52 -10.71 -4.99 -11.56
CA PRO A 52 -11.04 -5.90 -12.66
C PRO A 52 -10.97 -5.17 -14.00
N LEU A 53 -9.80 -5.14 -14.64
CA LEU A 53 -9.53 -4.40 -15.88
C LEU A 53 -10.47 -4.76 -17.04
N LYS A 54 -11.05 -5.97 -17.03
CA LYS A 54 -12.02 -6.44 -18.04
C LYS A 54 -13.46 -6.00 -17.76
N HIS A 55 -13.71 -5.26 -16.68
CA HIS A 55 -15.05 -4.74 -16.42
C HIS A 55 -15.34 -3.58 -17.36
N PRO A 56 -16.52 -3.54 -18.05
CA PRO A 56 -16.82 -2.51 -19.06
C PRO A 56 -16.68 -1.05 -18.57
N PHE A 57 -17.04 -0.80 -17.31
CA PHE A 57 -16.84 0.50 -16.67
C PHE A 57 -15.35 0.86 -16.56
N ILE A 58 -14.52 -0.10 -16.16
CA ILE A 58 -13.07 0.11 -15.98
C ILE A 58 -12.39 0.30 -17.34
N GLU A 59 -12.78 -0.49 -18.37
CA GLU A 59 -12.28 -0.30 -19.74
C GLU A 59 -12.55 1.12 -20.23
N LYS A 60 -13.77 1.62 -20.05
CA LYS A 60 -14.13 2.98 -20.43
C LYS A 60 -13.40 4.04 -19.61
N MET A 61 -13.24 3.84 -18.31
CA MET A 61 -12.46 4.74 -17.46
C MET A 61 -10.99 4.79 -17.90
N MET A 62 -10.39 3.65 -18.29
CA MET A 62 -9.01 3.60 -18.76
C MET A 62 -8.85 4.24 -20.15
N GLU A 63 -9.80 4.03 -21.06
CA GLU A 63 -9.84 4.67 -22.38
C GLU A 63 -9.81 6.21 -22.28
N HIS A 64 -10.56 6.77 -21.32
CA HIS A 64 -10.68 8.21 -21.10
C HIS A 64 -9.81 8.73 -19.95
N ARG A 65 -8.83 7.95 -19.48
CA ARG A 65 -8.01 8.31 -18.32
C ARG A 65 -7.29 9.66 -18.48
N ASN A 66 -6.79 9.94 -19.68
CA ASN A 66 -6.09 11.19 -19.95
C ASN A 66 -7.03 12.42 -19.94
N ASP A 67 -8.30 12.20 -20.31
CA ASP A 67 -9.34 13.23 -20.31
C ASP A 67 -9.90 13.45 -18.89
N LEU A 68 -9.86 12.41 -18.07
CA LEU A 68 -10.33 12.38 -16.70
C LEU A 68 -9.16 12.59 -15.70
N ALA A 69 -8.16 13.36 -16.08
CA ALA A 69 -6.99 13.65 -15.26
C ALA A 69 -7.39 13.92 -13.80
N ASN A 70 -6.67 13.26 -12.87
CA ASN A 70 -6.79 13.42 -11.42
C ASN A 70 -8.03 12.81 -10.73
N LEU A 71 -8.90 12.10 -11.42
CA LEU A 71 -10.08 11.48 -10.79
C LEU A 71 -9.77 10.14 -10.05
N GLY A 72 -8.61 9.54 -10.24
CA GLY A 72 -8.31 8.21 -9.72
C GLY A 72 -7.38 8.17 -8.51
N ASN A 73 -6.41 9.06 -8.45
CA ASN A 73 -5.36 9.01 -7.42
C ASN A 73 -5.37 10.30 -6.59
N THR A 74 -6.27 10.31 -5.60
CA THR A 74 -6.44 11.47 -4.71
C THR A 74 -6.24 11.03 -3.26
N VAL A 75 -5.52 11.84 -2.50
CA VAL A 75 -5.40 11.71 -1.05
C VAL A 75 -6.20 12.85 -0.41
N ARG A 76 -6.90 12.54 0.66
CA ARG A 76 -7.68 13.49 1.46
C ARG A 76 -7.12 13.56 2.86
N ILE A 77 -6.82 14.76 3.29
CA ILE A 77 -6.44 15.05 4.67
C ILE A 77 -7.64 15.69 5.33
N SER A 78 -8.26 14.98 6.27
CA SER A 78 -9.30 15.56 7.13
C SER A 78 -8.64 16.08 8.40
N VAL A 79 -8.77 17.37 8.63
CA VAL A 79 -8.34 18.05 9.85
C VAL A 79 -9.57 18.19 10.73
N GLU A 80 -9.57 17.53 11.88
CA GLU A 80 -10.66 17.52 12.85
C GLU A 80 -10.31 18.38 14.07
N ALA A 81 -11.20 19.28 14.46
CA ALA A 81 -11.13 19.98 15.74
C ALA A 81 -11.66 19.05 16.84
N LYS A 82 -10.81 18.73 17.83
CA LYS A 82 -11.21 17.88 18.96
C LYS A 82 -12.26 18.56 19.83
N ASP A 83 -12.10 19.87 20.02
CA ASP A 83 -13.01 20.70 20.79
C ASP A 83 -13.54 21.85 19.94
N GLY A 84 -14.86 22.10 20.00
CA GLY A 84 -15.50 23.19 19.28
C GLY A 84 -15.76 22.91 17.82
N ASP A 85 -15.56 23.91 16.98
CA ASP A 85 -15.73 23.86 15.52
C ASP A 85 -14.50 24.42 14.77
N ILE A 86 -14.54 24.36 13.44
CA ILE A 86 -13.46 24.81 12.57
C ILE A 86 -13.30 26.34 12.52
N PHE A 87 -14.28 27.11 13.01
CA PHE A 87 -14.30 28.57 12.91
C PHE A 87 -13.56 29.24 14.05
N THR A 88 -12.32 28.79 14.28
CA THR A 88 -11.37 29.41 15.22
C THR A 88 -10.13 29.88 14.47
N LYS A 89 -9.50 30.95 15.00
CA LYS A 89 -8.28 31.48 14.38
C LYS A 89 -7.17 30.44 14.33
N GLU A 90 -7.00 29.69 15.40
CA GLU A 90 -5.94 28.67 15.53
C GLU A 90 -6.15 27.52 14.54
N TYR A 91 -7.40 27.04 14.41
CA TYR A 91 -7.72 26.01 13.44
C TYR A 91 -7.48 26.46 12.01
N MET A 92 -7.96 27.64 11.65
CA MET A 92 -7.82 28.18 10.29
C MET A 92 -6.37 28.44 9.91
N GLU A 93 -5.54 28.88 10.86
CA GLU A 93 -4.11 29.05 10.65
C GLU A 93 -3.41 27.70 10.48
N THR A 94 -3.76 26.71 11.29
CA THR A 94 -3.26 25.32 11.13
C THR A 94 -3.64 24.75 9.75
N LEU A 95 -4.89 24.92 9.34
CA LEU A 95 -5.36 24.47 8.02
C LEU A 95 -4.60 25.15 6.88
N ARG A 96 -4.29 26.46 7.02
CA ARG A 96 -3.49 27.20 6.04
C ARG A 96 -2.10 26.62 5.92
N GLN A 97 -1.44 26.41 7.05
CA GLN A 97 -0.08 25.85 7.08
C GLN A 97 -0.04 24.43 6.52
N ILE A 98 -1.06 23.60 6.79
CA ILE A 98 -1.19 22.27 6.18
C ILE A 98 -1.34 22.39 4.65
N ASN A 99 -2.19 23.28 4.17
CA ASN A 99 -2.37 23.51 2.74
C ASN A 99 -1.05 23.93 2.06
N ASP A 100 -0.31 24.86 2.70
CA ASP A 100 0.96 25.35 2.19
C ASP A 100 2.04 24.25 2.20
N GLU A 101 2.12 23.45 3.26
CA GLU A 101 3.09 22.35 3.35
C GLU A 101 2.83 21.27 2.30
N VAL A 102 1.56 20.88 2.12
CA VAL A 102 1.14 19.89 1.12
C VAL A 102 1.51 20.33 -0.30
N PHE A 103 1.42 21.63 -0.60
CA PHE A 103 1.77 22.17 -1.90
C PHE A 103 3.22 21.90 -2.31
N TYR A 104 4.13 21.72 -1.34
CA TYR A 104 5.55 21.45 -1.57
C TYR A 104 5.89 19.95 -1.59
N ILE A 105 4.95 19.07 -1.27
CA ILE A 105 5.20 17.62 -1.35
C ILE A 105 5.32 17.17 -2.81
N SER A 106 6.34 16.36 -3.09
CA SER A 106 6.59 15.85 -4.44
C SER A 106 5.45 14.92 -4.91
N GLY A 107 5.03 15.07 -6.16
CA GLY A 107 3.95 14.26 -6.73
C GLY A 107 2.55 14.82 -6.50
N VAL A 108 2.39 15.94 -5.78
CA VAL A 108 1.10 16.63 -5.66
C VAL A 108 0.80 17.40 -6.94
N ASP A 109 -0.39 17.20 -7.50
CA ASP A 109 -0.92 18.07 -8.54
C ASP A 109 -1.43 19.37 -7.91
N ARG A 110 -0.56 20.37 -7.94
CA ARG A 110 -0.80 21.68 -7.34
C ARG A 110 -2.01 22.39 -7.93
N SER A 111 -2.30 22.15 -9.20
CA SER A 111 -3.42 22.79 -9.92
C SER A 111 -4.78 22.30 -9.44
N GLY A 112 -4.82 21.05 -9.00
CA GLY A 112 -6.04 20.40 -8.52
C GLY A 112 -6.23 20.44 -7.00
N LEU A 113 -5.25 20.98 -6.23
CA LEU A 113 -5.34 21.06 -4.76
C LEU A 113 -6.54 21.91 -4.32
N LYS A 114 -7.39 21.33 -3.47
CA LYS A 114 -8.60 22.00 -2.97
C LYS A 114 -8.69 21.93 -1.46
N SER A 115 -8.82 23.11 -0.86
CA SER A 115 -9.13 23.31 0.55
C SER A 115 -9.95 24.58 0.69
N LEU A 116 -10.36 24.93 1.91
CA LEU A 116 -11.00 26.22 2.14
C LEU A 116 -10.08 27.41 1.77
N TRP A 117 -8.75 27.22 1.81
CA TRP A 117 -7.76 28.23 1.43
C TRP A 117 -7.47 28.30 -0.07
N SER A 118 -8.06 27.40 -0.87
CA SER A 118 -7.85 27.44 -2.32
C SER A 118 -8.69 28.53 -2.97
N PRO A 119 -8.12 29.42 -3.80
CA PRO A 119 -8.86 30.49 -4.49
C PRO A 119 -9.97 29.97 -5.42
N SER A 120 -9.85 28.71 -5.86
CA SER A 120 -10.86 28.04 -6.68
C SER A 120 -12.12 27.67 -5.90
N VAL A 121 -12.08 27.68 -4.56
CA VAL A 121 -13.22 27.40 -3.69
C VAL A 121 -13.93 28.70 -3.41
N ARG A 122 -15.10 28.87 -4.06
CA ARG A 122 -15.84 30.13 -4.05
C ARG A 122 -17.27 29.91 -3.57
N TRP A 123 -17.87 30.97 -3.04
CA TRP A 123 -19.29 31.05 -2.78
C TRP A 123 -19.97 31.86 -3.89
N THR A 124 -21.21 31.56 -4.17
CA THR A 124 -22.06 32.29 -5.11
C THR A 124 -23.46 32.45 -4.53
N GLU A 125 -24.09 33.60 -4.78
CA GLU A 125 -25.44 33.92 -4.35
C GLU A 125 -26.17 34.65 -5.47
N VAL A 126 -27.44 34.36 -5.60
CA VAL A 126 -28.32 35.11 -6.51
C VAL A 126 -28.89 36.29 -5.75
N THR A 127 -28.67 37.49 -6.25
CA THR A 127 -29.22 38.74 -5.71
C THR A 127 -30.16 39.36 -6.69
N GLU A 128 -30.90 40.35 -6.25
CA GLU A 128 -31.83 41.10 -7.16
C GLU A 128 -31.10 41.78 -8.33
N GLU A 129 -29.82 42.12 -8.15
CA GLU A 129 -28.95 42.77 -9.14
C GLU A 129 -28.17 41.76 -10.02
N GLY A 130 -28.32 40.44 -9.79
CA GLY A 130 -27.59 39.39 -10.51
C GLY A 130 -26.86 38.39 -9.60
N PHE A 131 -25.66 37.96 -10.01
CA PHE A 131 -24.84 37.00 -9.23
C PHE A 131 -23.80 37.75 -8.43
N ALA A 132 -23.81 37.53 -7.12
CA ALA A 132 -22.70 37.89 -6.23
C ALA A 132 -21.84 36.64 -5.91
N GLY A 133 -20.55 36.81 -5.74
CA GLY A 133 -19.66 35.70 -5.41
C GLY A 133 -18.24 36.15 -5.03
N GLY A 134 -17.51 35.27 -4.37
CA GLY A 134 -16.15 35.53 -3.93
C GLY A 134 -15.45 34.30 -3.43
N GLU A 135 -14.22 34.44 -3.00
CA GLU A 135 -13.48 33.40 -2.28
C GLU A 135 -14.16 33.08 -0.95
N VAL A 136 -14.14 31.81 -0.52
CA VAL A 136 -14.73 31.42 0.77
C VAL A 136 -14.00 32.12 1.91
N ILE A 137 -12.67 32.17 1.86
CA ILE A 137 -11.87 32.95 2.76
C ILE A 137 -11.58 34.29 2.09
N PRO A 138 -12.17 35.38 2.57
CA PRO A 138 -11.98 36.69 1.94
C PRO A 138 -10.54 37.19 2.15
N GLN A 139 -10.04 38.00 1.24
CA GLN A 139 -8.71 38.61 1.32
C GLN A 139 -8.52 39.49 2.58
N SER A 140 -9.64 40.00 3.12
CA SER A 140 -9.67 40.77 4.39
C SER A 140 -9.63 39.91 5.65
N TYR A 141 -9.53 38.58 5.50
CA TYR A 141 -9.49 37.66 6.65
C TYR A 141 -8.29 37.93 7.55
N ASN A 142 -8.56 38.17 8.82
CA ASN A 142 -7.54 38.49 9.84
C ASN A 142 -7.68 37.65 11.12
N GLY A 143 -8.60 36.68 11.18
CA GLY A 143 -8.86 35.88 12.36
C GLY A 143 -9.65 36.60 13.47
N SER A 144 -10.21 37.80 13.20
CA SER A 144 -11.11 38.45 14.14
C SER A 144 -12.48 37.73 14.19
N PRO A 145 -13.27 37.88 15.28
CA PRO A 145 -14.61 37.29 15.36
C PRO A 145 -15.48 37.66 14.18
N GLN A 146 -15.45 38.87 13.71
CA GLN A 146 -16.20 39.34 12.55
C GLN A 146 -15.77 38.66 11.26
N SER A 147 -14.44 38.44 11.05
CA SER A 147 -13.94 37.72 9.87
C SER A 147 -14.25 36.23 9.91
N LEU A 148 -14.33 35.64 11.10
CA LEU A 148 -14.74 34.24 11.31
C LEU A 148 -16.24 34.05 11.04
N ASP A 149 -17.10 34.99 11.48
CA ASP A 149 -18.52 34.97 11.17
C ASP A 149 -18.79 35.13 9.65
N GLN A 150 -18.03 36.02 9.00
CA GLN A 150 -18.08 36.17 7.54
C GLN A 150 -17.66 34.87 6.84
N LEU A 151 -16.57 34.24 7.29
CA LEU A 151 -16.11 32.95 6.78
C LEU A 151 -17.19 31.89 6.92
N ARG A 152 -17.84 31.77 8.09
CA ARG A 152 -18.92 30.81 8.34
C ARG A 152 -20.08 31.02 7.33
N ASN A 153 -20.50 32.27 7.12
CA ASN A 153 -21.53 32.61 6.16
C ASN A 153 -21.12 32.25 4.72
N ASN A 154 -19.88 32.51 4.32
CA ASN A 154 -19.35 32.16 3.02
C ASN A 154 -19.31 30.63 2.81
N VAL A 155 -18.90 29.87 3.84
CA VAL A 155 -18.92 28.39 3.80
C VAL A 155 -20.34 27.87 3.56
N LEU A 156 -21.34 28.41 4.26
CA LEU A 156 -22.73 28.01 4.09
C LEU A 156 -23.25 28.31 2.67
N LYS A 157 -22.86 29.45 2.08
CA LYS A 157 -23.26 29.84 0.71
C LYS A 157 -22.48 29.10 -0.38
N SER A 158 -21.31 28.53 -0.06
CA SER A 158 -20.40 27.93 -1.04
C SER A 158 -20.82 26.54 -1.53
N GLY A 159 -21.75 25.85 -0.85
CA GLY A 159 -22.10 24.46 -1.11
C GLY A 159 -20.97 23.48 -0.76
N GLN A 160 -19.99 23.90 0.07
CA GLN A 160 -18.87 23.05 0.48
C GLN A 160 -19.16 22.21 1.74
N VAL A 161 -20.26 22.46 2.43
CA VAL A 161 -20.73 21.64 3.55
C VAL A 161 -21.12 20.26 3.02
N GLY A 162 -20.63 19.21 3.66
CA GLY A 162 -20.73 17.82 3.19
C GLY A 162 -19.68 17.43 2.13
N ARG A 163 -18.79 18.35 1.70
CA ARG A 163 -17.70 18.09 0.74
C ARG A 163 -16.34 18.43 1.31
N LEU A 164 -16.02 19.71 1.47
CA LEU A 164 -14.78 20.18 2.09
C LEU A 164 -14.94 20.48 3.58
N VAL A 165 -16.16 20.65 4.06
CA VAL A 165 -16.47 20.89 5.48
C VAL A 165 -17.49 19.84 5.91
N ALA A 166 -17.28 19.25 7.08
CA ALA A 166 -18.22 18.29 7.65
C ALA A 166 -19.54 18.96 8.04
N ASN A 167 -20.62 18.20 8.05
CA ASN A 167 -21.96 18.70 8.36
C ASN A 167 -22.08 19.24 9.80
N ASP A 168 -21.25 18.76 10.71
CA ASP A 168 -21.18 19.19 12.11
C ASP A 168 -20.17 20.33 12.34
N PHE A 169 -19.52 20.82 11.28
CA PHE A 169 -18.48 21.84 11.30
C PHE A 169 -17.26 21.51 12.17
N LYS A 170 -17.03 20.24 12.49
CA LYS A 170 -15.88 19.82 13.29
C LYS A 170 -14.64 19.50 12.47
N SER A 171 -14.76 19.30 11.18
CA SER A 171 -13.60 19.02 10.33
C SER A 171 -13.70 19.69 8.97
N SER A 172 -12.52 19.88 8.36
CA SER A 172 -12.41 20.27 6.96
C SER A 172 -11.40 19.38 6.24
N ILE A 173 -11.54 19.30 4.93
CA ILE A 173 -10.76 18.42 4.08
C ILE A 173 -9.82 19.26 3.19
N VAL A 174 -8.59 18.79 3.07
CA VAL A 174 -7.66 19.16 2.01
C VAL A 174 -7.66 18.01 1.00
N ASP A 175 -8.16 18.25 -0.20
CA ASP A 175 -8.24 17.28 -1.30
C ASP A 175 -7.02 17.42 -2.19
N ILE A 176 -6.24 16.36 -2.32
CA ILE A 176 -4.90 16.35 -2.88
C ILE A 176 -4.86 15.37 -4.05
N PRO A 177 -5.10 15.82 -5.28
CA PRO A 177 -4.86 14.98 -6.45
C PRO A 177 -3.37 14.75 -6.64
N LEU A 178 -3.00 13.57 -7.11
CA LEU A 178 -1.62 13.14 -7.28
C LEU A 178 -1.28 12.88 -8.73
N LEU A 179 -0.07 13.27 -9.11
CA LEU A 179 0.56 12.91 -10.37
C LEU A 179 1.18 11.50 -10.23
N GLU A 180 0.89 10.61 -11.16
CA GLU A 180 1.53 9.28 -11.16
C GLU A 180 3.01 9.34 -11.55
N SER A 181 3.39 10.38 -12.27
CA SER A 181 4.76 10.71 -12.60
C SER A 181 4.95 12.23 -12.59
N TYR A 182 6.10 12.67 -12.16
CA TYR A 182 6.46 14.08 -12.08
C TYR A 182 7.91 14.29 -12.56
N PRO A 183 8.28 15.50 -13.04
CA PRO A 183 9.63 15.80 -13.47
C PRO A 183 10.65 15.61 -12.34
N ASP A 184 11.80 15.00 -12.68
CA ASP A 184 12.91 14.88 -11.74
C ASP A 184 13.43 16.29 -11.38
N PRO A 185 13.50 16.66 -10.09
CA PRO A 185 14.07 17.95 -9.70
C PRO A 185 15.52 18.18 -10.13
N GLN A 186 16.28 17.09 -10.37
CA GLN A 186 17.69 17.13 -10.79
C GLN A 186 17.89 17.02 -12.30
N ASP A 187 16.92 16.42 -13.01
CA ASP A 187 16.96 16.21 -14.46
C ASP A 187 15.55 16.40 -15.05
N GLN A 188 15.27 17.63 -15.49
CA GLN A 188 13.94 18.01 -16.02
C GLN A 188 13.50 17.22 -17.26
N GLY A 189 14.40 16.49 -17.91
CA GLY A 189 14.08 15.60 -19.04
C GLY A 189 13.57 14.23 -18.63
N LYS A 190 13.66 13.88 -17.34
CA LYS A 190 13.29 12.58 -16.81
C LYS A 190 12.01 12.67 -15.96
N LEU A 191 11.10 11.73 -16.18
CA LEU A 191 9.92 11.57 -15.32
C LEU A 191 10.20 10.50 -14.26
N LEU A 192 9.95 10.85 -13.01
CA LEU A 192 9.98 9.92 -11.89
C LEU A 192 8.55 9.43 -11.59
N ALA A 193 8.38 8.12 -11.44
CA ALA A 193 7.13 7.57 -10.95
C ALA A 193 6.94 7.94 -9.47
N LEU A 194 5.70 8.15 -9.05
CA LEU A 194 5.38 8.46 -7.66
C LEU A 194 5.76 7.27 -6.75
N ASP A 195 6.68 7.53 -5.83
CA ASP A 195 7.03 6.60 -4.76
C ASP A 195 6.00 6.72 -3.62
N TYR A 196 5.02 5.82 -3.61
CA TYR A 196 3.95 5.82 -2.63
C TYR A 196 4.43 5.67 -1.19
N ARG A 197 5.52 4.92 -0.96
CA ARG A 197 6.10 4.75 0.37
C ARG A 197 6.68 6.06 0.89
N LYS A 198 7.53 6.69 0.09
CA LYS A 198 8.13 7.98 0.42
C LYS A 198 7.05 9.05 0.60
N PHE A 199 6.07 9.10 -0.28
CA PHE A 199 4.94 10.02 -0.19
C PHE A 199 4.12 9.81 1.10
N SER A 200 3.83 8.54 1.48
CA SER A 200 3.14 8.22 2.73
C SER A 200 3.91 8.70 3.95
N HIS A 201 5.22 8.48 3.99
CA HIS A 201 6.08 8.94 5.09
C HIS A 201 6.13 10.47 5.15
N GLU A 202 6.26 11.15 4.01
CA GLU A 202 6.24 12.62 3.98
C GLU A 202 4.91 13.18 4.52
N LEU A 203 3.77 12.52 4.27
CA LEU A 203 2.49 12.91 4.85
C LEU A 203 2.43 12.69 6.37
N GLU A 204 2.98 11.58 6.87
CA GLU A 204 3.04 11.34 8.31
C GLU A 204 3.93 12.38 9.01
N ASP A 205 5.18 12.50 8.57
CA ASP A 205 6.18 13.32 9.25
C ASP A 205 5.88 14.83 9.14
N LYS A 206 5.57 15.31 7.92
CA LYS A 206 5.41 16.73 7.64
C LYS A 206 4.01 17.25 7.96
N ILE A 207 2.99 16.37 7.95
CA ILE A 207 1.61 16.79 8.16
C ILE A 207 1.09 16.27 9.50
N ARG A 208 0.93 14.96 9.69
CA ARG A 208 0.29 14.44 10.90
C ARG A 208 1.12 14.76 12.13
N ASP A 209 2.33 14.25 12.21
CA ASP A 209 3.15 14.37 13.43
C ASP A 209 3.50 15.82 13.75
N LYS A 210 3.83 16.61 12.72
CA LYS A 210 4.15 18.02 12.87
C LYS A 210 2.97 18.81 13.43
N PHE A 211 1.81 18.73 12.79
CA PHE A 211 0.68 19.62 13.14
C PHE A 211 -0.13 19.12 14.32
N GLU A 212 -0.22 17.82 14.59
CA GLU A 212 -0.81 17.31 15.85
C GLU A 212 0.06 17.66 17.07
N THR A 213 1.37 17.76 16.88
CA THR A 213 2.30 18.23 17.95
C THR A 213 2.20 19.72 18.17
N GLN A 214 2.10 20.52 17.10
CA GLN A 214 2.01 21.98 17.17
C GLN A 214 0.66 22.47 17.70
N ASN A 215 -0.41 21.79 17.33
CA ASN A 215 -1.77 22.12 17.80
C ASN A 215 -2.45 20.84 18.33
N PRO A 216 -2.37 20.57 19.63
CA PRO A 216 -2.99 19.39 20.25
C PRO A 216 -4.51 19.32 20.11
N ASN A 217 -5.18 20.46 19.78
CA ASN A 217 -6.63 20.50 19.57
C ASN A 217 -7.06 20.01 18.19
N VAL A 218 -6.13 19.72 17.28
CA VAL A 218 -6.46 19.10 15.99
C VAL A 218 -6.12 17.63 15.99
N LYS A 219 -6.85 16.87 15.17
CA LYS A 219 -6.55 15.48 14.82
C LYS A 219 -6.56 15.35 13.30
N ILE A 220 -5.55 14.66 12.76
CA ILE A 220 -5.36 14.56 11.32
C ILE A 220 -5.60 13.13 10.86
N HIS A 221 -6.55 12.99 9.93
CA HIS A 221 -6.88 11.74 9.30
C HIS A 221 -6.49 11.80 7.82
N ILE A 222 -5.63 10.89 7.38
CA ILE A 222 -5.13 10.83 6.01
C ILE A 222 -5.73 9.60 5.33
N VAL A 223 -6.49 9.81 4.27
CA VAL A 223 -7.19 8.77 3.53
C VAL A 223 -6.90 8.90 2.04
N GLY A 224 -6.55 7.80 1.41
CA GLY A 224 -6.31 7.77 -0.03
C GLY A 224 -5.56 6.53 -0.45
N PHE A 225 -5.62 6.25 -1.76
CA PHE A 225 -4.96 5.05 -2.30
C PHE A 225 -3.45 5.10 -2.09
N ALA A 226 -2.80 6.22 -2.42
CA ALA A 226 -1.35 6.39 -2.28
C ALA A 226 -0.88 6.19 -0.83
N LYS A 227 -1.63 6.72 0.15
CA LYS A 227 -1.35 6.52 1.58
C LYS A 227 -1.46 5.05 1.96
N LYS A 228 -2.57 4.40 1.57
CA LYS A 228 -2.81 2.99 1.86
C LYS A 228 -1.73 2.08 1.26
N VAL A 229 -1.30 2.36 0.04
CA VAL A 229 -0.23 1.60 -0.63
C VAL A 229 1.11 1.79 0.08
N GLY A 230 1.44 3.02 0.48
CA GLY A 230 2.65 3.27 1.27
C GLY A 230 2.67 2.47 2.57
N ASP A 231 1.59 2.49 3.33
CA ASP A 231 1.43 1.73 4.57
C ASP A 231 1.51 0.21 4.35
N LEU A 232 0.98 -0.28 3.22
CA LEU A 232 1.08 -1.69 2.85
C LEU A 232 2.52 -2.10 2.53
N ILE A 233 3.31 -1.22 1.91
CA ILE A 233 4.74 -1.48 1.66
C ILE A 233 5.50 -1.56 2.98
N ASP A 234 5.21 -0.68 3.93
CA ASP A 234 5.79 -0.76 5.27
C ASP A 234 5.36 -2.02 6.01
N GLY A 235 4.08 -2.39 5.88
CA GLY A 235 3.54 -3.65 6.38
C GLY A 235 4.29 -4.87 5.81
N LEU A 236 4.70 -4.84 4.53
CA LEU A 236 5.48 -5.91 3.91
C LEU A 236 6.82 -6.14 4.65
N VAL A 237 7.52 -5.08 5.02
CA VAL A 237 8.78 -5.17 5.75
C VAL A 237 8.56 -5.87 7.10
N MET A 238 7.48 -5.49 7.81
CA MET A 238 7.10 -6.15 9.06
C MET A 238 6.75 -7.62 8.87
N VAL A 239 6.03 -7.95 7.81
CA VAL A 239 5.69 -9.34 7.45
C VAL A 239 6.95 -10.18 7.24
N VAL A 240 7.96 -9.67 6.52
CA VAL A 240 9.24 -10.37 6.32
C VAL A 240 9.97 -10.58 7.65
N LEU A 241 9.96 -9.58 8.53
CA LEU A 241 10.55 -9.70 9.87
C LEU A 241 9.86 -10.78 10.70
N PHE A 242 8.52 -10.78 10.73
CA PHE A 242 7.76 -11.82 11.44
C PHE A 242 7.95 -13.21 10.84
N PHE A 243 8.16 -13.31 9.52
CA PHE A 243 8.55 -14.57 8.89
C PHE A 243 9.89 -15.07 9.42
N GLY A 244 10.88 -14.19 9.56
CA GLY A 244 12.17 -14.53 10.18
C GLY A 244 12.02 -15.05 11.60
N VAL A 245 11.19 -14.40 12.42
CA VAL A 245 10.88 -14.83 13.79
C VAL A 245 10.20 -16.21 13.79
N ALA A 246 9.17 -16.39 12.95
CA ALA A 246 8.46 -17.66 12.82
C ALA A 246 9.41 -18.79 12.35
N PHE A 247 10.32 -18.49 11.43
CA PHE A 247 11.35 -19.43 10.99
C PHE A 247 12.25 -19.89 12.14
N VAL A 248 12.75 -18.96 12.98
CA VAL A 248 13.59 -19.29 14.13
C VAL A 248 12.83 -20.14 15.16
N ILE A 249 11.59 -19.77 15.47
CA ILE A 249 10.73 -20.55 16.39
C ILE A 249 10.53 -21.97 15.83
N THR A 250 10.24 -22.08 14.55
CA THR A 250 10.05 -23.37 13.88
C THR A 250 11.33 -24.21 13.88
N LEU A 251 12.48 -23.61 13.65
CA LEU A 251 13.79 -24.30 13.76
C LEU A 251 13.99 -24.91 15.15
N ILE A 252 13.71 -24.12 16.20
CA ILE A 252 13.86 -24.58 17.60
C ILE A 252 12.90 -25.74 17.89
N LEU A 253 11.63 -25.60 17.51
CA LEU A 253 10.62 -26.64 17.70
C LEU A 253 10.93 -27.92 16.92
N LEU A 254 11.44 -27.81 15.69
CA LEU A 254 11.85 -28.94 14.87
C LEU A 254 13.06 -29.67 15.48
N LEU A 255 14.06 -28.92 15.97
CA LEU A 255 15.21 -29.51 16.66
C LEU A 255 14.76 -30.26 17.91
N TRP A 256 13.88 -29.68 18.68
CA TRP A 256 13.34 -30.33 19.90
C TRP A 256 12.51 -31.59 19.58
N PHE A 257 11.69 -31.54 18.52
CA PHE A 257 10.84 -32.65 18.11
C PHE A 257 11.65 -33.81 17.49
N THR A 258 12.55 -33.49 16.57
CA THR A 258 13.30 -34.52 15.80
C THR A 258 14.51 -35.06 16.55
N ASN A 259 15.04 -34.30 17.53
CA ASN A 259 16.31 -34.55 18.20
C ASN A 259 17.47 -34.88 17.22
N CYS A 260 17.35 -34.44 15.96
CA CYS A 260 18.30 -34.75 14.89
C CYS A 260 18.52 -33.54 13.98
N LEU A 261 19.71 -32.94 14.04
CA LEU A 261 20.06 -31.77 13.24
C LEU A 261 19.93 -32.02 11.72
N ARG A 262 20.35 -33.23 11.26
CA ARG A 262 20.29 -33.59 9.84
C ARG A 262 18.85 -33.62 9.32
N SER A 263 17.91 -34.18 10.07
CA SER A 263 16.51 -34.26 9.73
C SER A 263 15.88 -32.86 9.71
N THR A 264 16.19 -32.04 10.72
CA THR A 264 15.70 -30.64 10.78
C THR A 264 16.19 -29.82 9.59
N ILE A 265 17.48 -29.87 9.25
CA ILE A 265 18.05 -29.17 8.11
C ILE A 265 17.40 -29.65 6.80
N ALA A 266 17.19 -30.96 6.63
CA ALA A 266 16.55 -31.48 5.44
C ALA A 266 15.12 -30.97 5.27
N VAL A 267 14.31 -30.96 6.32
CA VAL A 267 12.93 -30.42 6.29
C VAL A 267 12.92 -28.94 6.00
N LEU A 268 13.73 -28.15 6.69
CA LEU A 268 13.78 -26.70 6.51
C LEU A 268 14.30 -26.31 5.12
N SER A 269 15.38 -26.95 4.64
CA SER A 269 15.94 -26.63 3.33
C SER A 269 14.96 -26.93 2.19
N THR A 270 14.27 -28.07 2.23
CA THR A 270 13.26 -28.41 1.22
C THR A 270 12.07 -27.45 1.25
N THR A 271 11.66 -27.02 2.43
CA THR A 271 10.56 -26.04 2.60
C THR A 271 10.97 -24.65 2.09
N LEU A 272 12.19 -24.20 2.41
CA LEU A 272 12.71 -22.93 1.89
C LEU A 272 12.84 -22.95 0.36
N VAL A 273 13.30 -24.05 -0.22
CA VAL A 273 13.35 -24.21 -1.68
C VAL A 273 11.93 -24.07 -2.27
N ALA A 274 10.92 -24.64 -1.65
CA ALA A 274 9.53 -24.51 -2.11
C ALA A 274 9.04 -23.04 -2.09
N VAL A 275 9.39 -22.28 -1.04
CA VAL A 275 9.09 -20.84 -0.95
C VAL A 275 9.83 -20.06 -2.05
N VAL A 276 11.10 -20.37 -2.27
CA VAL A 276 11.90 -19.74 -3.34
C VAL A 276 11.32 -20.05 -4.72
N TRP A 277 10.92 -21.29 -4.95
CA TRP A 277 10.29 -21.67 -6.21
C TRP A 277 8.98 -20.92 -6.44
N GLN A 278 8.16 -20.79 -5.43
CA GLN A 278 6.91 -20.02 -5.52
C GLN A 278 7.17 -18.56 -5.90
N LEU A 279 8.08 -17.88 -5.19
CA LEU A 279 8.41 -16.49 -5.48
C LEU A 279 9.06 -16.33 -6.87
N GLY A 280 9.98 -17.24 -7.23
CA GLY A 280 10.63 -17.23 -8.54
C GLY A 280 9.66 -17.46 -9.69
N LEU A 281 8.73 -18.40 -9.54
CA LEU A 281 7.69 -18.65 -10.55
C LEU A 281 6.72 -17.47 -10.68
N MET A 282 6.34 -16.83 -9.57
CA MET A 282 5.52 -15.60 -9.62
C MET A 282 6.19 -14.55 -10.51
N HIS A 283 7.45 -14.24 -10.27
CA HIS A 283 8.17 -13.26 -11.09
C HIS A 283 8.32 -13.72 -12.54
N PHE A 284 8.67 -15.00 -12.76
CA PHE A 284 8.84 -15.57 -14.10
C PHE A 284 7.57 -15.46 -14.96
N PHE A 285 6.38 -15.62 -14.36
CA PHE A 285 5.09 -15.42 -15.02
C PHE A 285 4.64 -13.95 -15.08
N GLY A 286 5.47 -13.01 -14.66
CA GLY A 286 5.16 -11.57 -14.71
C GLY A 286 4.27 -11.08 -13.58
N PHE A 287 4.08 -11.88 -12.53
CA PHE A 287 3.34 -11.44 -11.33
C PHE A 287 4.27 -10.73 -10.36
N GLY A 288 3.80 -9.63 -9.78
CA GLY A 288 4.45 -8.96 -8.66
C GLY A 288 3.90 -9.44 -7.32
N LEU A 289 4.54 -9.03 -6.25
CA LEU A 289 4.07 -9.31 -4.89
C LEU A 289 3.02 -8.25 -4.52
N ASP A 290 1.74 -8.64 -4.52
CA ASP A 290 0.62 -7.81 -4.08
C ASP A 290 0.27 -8.07 -2.60
N PRO A 291 -0.55 -7.21 -1.96
CA PRO A 291 -0.89 -7.37 -0.54
C PRO A 291 -1.56 -8.69 -0.17
N TYR A 292 -2.21 -9.35 -1.11
CA TYR A 292 -2.86 -10.65 -0.87
C TYR A 292 -1.88 -11.81 -1.05
N SER A 293 -1.03 -11.73 -2.07
CA SER A 293 -0.02 -12.76 -2.35
C SER A 293 1.12 -12.80 -1.34
N MET A 294 1.29 -11.74 -0.53
CA MET A 294 2.29 -11.70 0.56
C MET A 294 2.14 -12.84 1.59
N LEU A 295 0.93 -13.34 1.80
CA LEU A 295 0.66 -14.42 2.76
C LEU A 295 0.96 -15.82 2.20
N VAL A 296 1.08 -15.97 0.89
CA VAL A 296 1.30 -17.27 0.24
C VAL A 296 2.62 -17.93 0.63
N PRO A 297 3.77 -17.22 0.73
CA PRO A 297 5.02 -17.81 1.22
C PRO A 297 4.90 -18.43 2.61
N PHE A 298 4.14 -17.82 3.53
CA PHE A 298 3.89 -18.38 4.86
C PHE A 298 3.10 -19.68 4.80
N LEU A 299 2.05 -19.69 3.97
CA LEU A 299 1.23 -20.88 3.78
C LEU A 299 2.07 -22.03 3.22
N ILE A 300 2.89 -21.78 2.20
CA ILE A 300 3.78 -22.79 1.62
C ILE A 300 4.81 -23.26 2.65
N PHE A 301 5.37 -22.35 3.45
CA PHE A 301 6.29 -22.69 4.51
C PHE A 301 5.65 -23.61 5.54
N ALA A 302 4.45 -23.27 6.04
CA ALA A 302 3.73 -24.07 7.02
C ALA A 302 3.36 -25.47 6.49
N ILE A 303 2.84 -25.56 5.27
CA ILE A 303 2.48 -26.83 4.62
C ILE A 303 3.74 -27.67 4.34
N GLY A 304 4.82 -27.04 3.87
CA GLY A 304 6.07 -27.71 3.58
C GLY A 304 6.68 -28.36 4.82
N ILE A 305 6.67 -27.67 5.96
CA ILE A 305 7.13 -28.24 7.23
C ILE A 305 6.27 -29.43 7.65
N TYR A 306 4.94 -29.29 7.59
CA TYR A 306 4.04 -30.38 7.92
C TYR A 306 4.33 -31.63 7.08
N HIS A 307 4.46 -31.49 5.77
CA HIS A 307 4.77 -32.61 4.88
C HIS A 307 6.17 -33.18 5.12
N GLY A 308 7.15 -32.34 5.37
CA GLY A 308 8.52 -32.74 5.70
C GLY A 308 8.59 -33.58 6.97
N LEU A 309 7.91 -33.14 8.04
CA LEU A 309 7.81 -33.87 9.30
C LEU A 309 7.10 -35.20 9.13
N HIS A 310 5.99 -35.25 8.42
CA HIS A 310 5.24 -36.48 8.21
C HIS A 310 6.08 -37.54 7.49
N LYS A 311 6.84 -37.12 6.47
CA LYS A 311 7.75 -38.00 5.75
C LYS A 311 8.94 -38.45 6.60
N SER A 312 9.53 -37.56 7.38
CA SER A 312 10.64 -37.85 8.30
C SER A 312 10.23 -38.89 9.35
N ASN A 313 9.05 -38.74 9.95
CA ASN A 313 8.50 -39.72 10.89
C ASN A 313 8.20 -41.07 10.23
N GLY A 314 7.71 -41.10 8.99
CA GLY A 314 7.50 -42.33 8.23
C GLY A 314 8.78 -43.11 7.95
N ILE A 315 9.89 -42.41 7.70
CA ILE A 315 11.22 -43.00 7.53
C ILE A 315 11.74 -43.54 8.86
N ALA A 316 11.68 -42.75 9.93
CA ALA A 316 12.16 -43.13 11.27
C ALA A 316 11.44 -44.38 11.83
N ARG A 317 10.17 -44.61 11.46
CA ARG A 317 9.41 -45.81 11.89
C ARG A 317 9.76 -47.07 11.10
N ARG A 318 10.42 -46.93 9.95
CA ARG A 318 10.78 -48.05 9.07
C ARG A 318 12.25 -48.41 9.16
N ALA A 319 13.06 -47.54 9.77
CA ALA A 319 14.46 -47.78 10.09
C ALA A 319 14.63 -48.44 11.47
#